data_a916ac1cff7282b5205c6585b067c235
#
_entry.id   a916ac1cff7282b5205c6585b067c235
#
_cell.length_a   1.000
_cell.length_b   1.000
_cell.length_c   1.000
_cell.angle_alpha   90.00
_cell.angle_beta   90.00
_cell.angle_gamma   90.00
#
_symmetry.space_group_name_H-M   'P 1'
#
loop_
_entity.id
_entity.type
_entity.pdbx_description
1 polymer ?
#
loop_
_entity_poly.entity_id
_entity_poly.type
_entity_poly.pdbx_seq_one_letter_code
_entity_poly.pdbx_strand_id
1 'polypeptide(L)'
;KGIFIEPIFITRIEDKNGVVLEKFNPKTQEAMSEETANIMVRMLQGVVEGVYSPSADKTLGTGVRLKYKYGFTNEIGGKTGTTQNHSDGWFIGITPNLVTGIWSGCEDRAAHFRTIQYGQGANMALPIFAEYMQRVYSDTANTGFYPINFDIPKLVDVKLNCDNNYLEKSNNEFD
;
A
#
# COMPACT_ATOMS: atom_id res chain seq x y z
N LYS A 1 -12.69 3.29 -4.42
CA LYS A 1 -13.54 4.27 -5.15
C LYS A 1 -14.12 5.34 -4.24
N GLY A 2 -13.40 5.72 -3.16
CA GLY A 2 -13.77 6.84 -2.31
C GLY A 2 -14.93 6.64 -1.34
N ILE A 3 -15.47 5.45 -1.25
CA ILE A 3 -16.58 5.13 -0.36
C ILE A 3 -16.05 4.56 0.97
N PHE A 4 -16.42 5.21 2.05
CA PHE A 4 -16.24 4.68 3.40
C PHE A 4 -17.35 3.68 3.71
N ILE A 5 -16.98 2.54 4.28
CA ILE A 5 -17.90 1.51 4.73
C ILE A 5 -17.74 1.39 6.23
N GLU A 6 -18.82 1.66 6.98
CA GLU A 6 -18.81 1.54 8.44
C GLU A 6 -18.57 0.07 8.83
N PRO A 7 -17.55 -0.22 9.65
CA PRO A 7 -17.30 -1.59 10.09
C PRO A 7 -18.46 -2.14 10.92
N ILE A 8 -18.88 -3.37 10.62
CA ILE A 8 -19.88 -4.09 11.40
C ILE A 8 -19.29 -5.38 11.94
N PHE A 9 -19.70 -5.78 13.14
CA PHE A 9 -19.25 -7.00 13.81
C PHE A 9 -20.21 -8.17 13.60
N ILE A 10 -21.49 -7.87 13.40
CA ILE A 10 -22.56 -8.86 13.21
C ILE A 10 -23.15 -8.65 11.83
N THR A 11 -23.06 -9.65 10.99
CA THR A 11 -23.62 -9.60 9.63
C THR A 11 -25.06 -10.15 9.56
N ARG A 12 -25.39 -11.14 10.41
CA ARG A 12 -26.72 -11.72 10.51
C ARG A 12 -26.91 -12.47 11.84
N ILE A 13 -28.15 -12.63 12.23
CA ILE A 13 -28.59 -13.47 13.35
C ILE A 13 -29.46 -14.60 12.76
N GLU A 14 -29.13 -15.83 13.12
CA GLU A 14 -29.85 -17.01 12.68
C GLU A 14 -30.45 -17.76 13.89
N ASP A 15 -31.56 -18.45 13.69
CA ASP A 15 -32.05 -19.38 14.66
C ASP A 15 -31.26 -20.71 14.62
N LYS A 16 -31.61 -21.65 15.52
CA LYS A 16 -30.98 -22.98 15.60
C LYS A 16 -31.16 -23.85 14.35
N ASN A 17 -32.09 -23.50 13.46
CA ASN A 17 -32.36 -24.22 12.22
C ASN A 17 -31.73 -23.55 11.00
N GLY A 18 -30.95 -22.45 11.19
CA GLY A 18 -30.31 -21.68 10.13
C GLY A 18 -31.24 -20.65 9.44
N VAL A 19 -32.42 -20.40 9.99
CA VAL A 19 -33.30 -19.34 9.47
C VAL A 19 -32.79 -18.00 9.89
N VAL A 20 -32.55 -17.11 8.92
CA VAL A 20 -32.06 -15.74 9.19
C VAL A 20 -33.19 -14.94 9.84
N LEU A 21 -32.97 -14.52 11.08
CA LEU A 21 -33.86 -13.68 11.86
C LEU A 21 -33.68 -12.21 11.55
N GLU A 22 -32.40 -11.79 11.36
CA GLU A 22 -32.06 -10.43 11.07
C GLU A 22 -30.76 -10.38 10.25
N LYS A 23 -30.67 -9.41 9.33
CA LYS A 23 -29.48 -9.15 8.51
C LYS A 23 -29.06 -7.69 8.63
N PHE A 24 -27.78 -7.46 8.92
CA PHE A 24 -27.20 -6.13 9.04
C PHE A 24 -26.41 -5.82 7.78
N ASN A 25 -26.59 -4.61 7.24
CA ASN A 25 -25.78 -4.09 6.15
C ASN A 25 -24.97 -2.90 6.67
N PRO A 26 -23.67 -2.80 6.31
CA PRO A 26 -22.88 -1.67 6.71
C PRO A 26 -23.43 -0.38 6.08
N LYS A 27 -23.39 0.70 6.83
CA LYS A 27 -23.66 2.02 6.27
C LYS A 27 -22.49 2.46 5.42
N THR A 28 -22.79 3.14 4.33
CA THR A 28 -21.79 3.66 3.40
C THR A 28 -21.97 5.16 3.23
N GLN A 29 -20.85 5.87 3.08
CA GLN A 29 -20.85 7.29 2.75
C GLN A 29 -19.68 7.61 1.84
N GLU A 30 -19.82 8.63 0.99
CA GLU A 30 -18.71 9.15 0.24
C GLU A 30 -17.74 9.86 1.18
N ALA A 31 -16.49 9.41 1.23
CA ALA A 31 -15.43 10.02 2.03
C ALA A 31 -14.55 10.94 1.17
N MET A 32 -14.42 10.63 -0.11
CA MET A 32 -13.72 11.44 -1.11
C MET A 32 -14.24 11.07 -2.50
N SER A 33 -14.03 11.94 -3.49
CA SER A 33 -14.43 11.64 -4.86
C SER A 33 -13.70 10.40 -5.40
N GLU A 34 -14.33 9.69 -6.33
CA GLU A 34 -13.71 8.52 -6.98
C GLU A 34 -12.40 8.90 -7.69
N GLU A 35 -12.34 10.07 -8.29
CA GLU A 35 -11.15 10.61 -8.92
C GLU A 35 -10.00 10.77 -7.92
N THR A 36 -10.26 11.42 -6.79
CA THR A 36 -9.26 11.59 -5.71
C THR A 36 -8.77 10.23 -5.20
N ALA A 37 -9.68 9.28 -4.99
CA ALA A 37 -9.33 7.93 -4.55
C ALA A 37 -8.43 7.22 -5.57
N ASN A 38 -8.75 7.33 -6.87
CA ASN A 38 -7.95 6.73 -7.94
C ASN A 38 -6.54 7.35 -8.02
N ILE A 39 -6.43 8.68 -7.89
CA ILE A 39 -5.15 9.38 -7.83
C ILE A 39 -4.31 8.87 -6.65
N MET A 40 -4.91 8.79 -5.47
CA MET A 40 -4.22 8.29 -4.27
C MET A 40 -3.71 6.85 -4.44
N VAL A 41 -4.50 5.96 -5.05
CA VAL A 41 -4.05 4.60 -5.34
C VAL A 41 -2.86 4.61 -6.30
N ARG A 42 -2.89 5.44 -7.35
CA ARG A 42 -1.76 5.59 -8.28
C ARG A 42 -0.49 6.10 -7.58
N MET A 43 -0.62 7.08 -6.69
CA MET A 43 0.51 7.57 -5.90
C MET A 43 1.08 6.47 -4.99
N LEU A 44 0.23 5.66 -4.37
CA LEU A 44 0.66 4.52 -3.54
C LEU A 44 1.31 3.40 -4.38
N GLN A 45 0.83 3.15 -5.60
CA GLN A 45 1.50 2.26 -6.55
C GLN A 45 2.90 2.75 -6.89
N GLY A 46 3.09 4.07 -7.09
CA GLY A 46 4.39 4.67 -7.36
C GLY A 46 5.44 4.40 -6.28
N VAL A 47 5.04 4.15 -5.03
CA VAL A 47 5.97 3.75 -3.95
C VAL A 47 6.57 2.36 -4.20
N VAL A 48 5.80 1.47 -4.81
CA VAL A 48 6.18 0.07 -5.09
C VAL A 48 6.80 -0.07 -6.48
N GLU A 49 6.27 0.61 -7.48
CA GLU A 49 6.82 0.62 -8.84
C GLU A 49 8.12 1.42 -8.91
N GLY A 50 8.17 2.51 -8.13
CA GLY A 50 9.29 3.42 -8.10
C GLY A 50 9.39 4.32 -9.33
N VAL A 51 10.35 5.23 -9.30
CA VAL A 51 10.69 6.12 -10.40
C VAL A 51 12.16 5.93 -10.73
N TYR A 52 12.46 5.74 -12.02
CA TYR A 52 13.85 5.66 -12.45
C TYR A 52 14.53 7.01 -12.28
N SER A 53 15.68 7.01 -11.60
CA SER A 53 16.51 8.19 -11.41
C SER A 53 17.78 8.08 -12.27
N PRO A 54 17.91 8.87 -13.33
CA PRO A 54 19.12 8.84 -14.18
C PRO A 54 20.39 9.20 -13.42
N SER A 55 20.30 10.11 -12.45
CA SER A 55 21.45 10.53 -11.65
C SER A 55 21.99 9.45 -10.70
N ALA A 56 21.11 8.53 -10.28
CA ALA A 56 21.47 7.43 -9.39
C ALA A 56 21.58 6.09 -10.13
N ASP A 57 21.25 6.06 -11.42
CA ASP A 57 21.16 4.87 -12.28
C ASP A 57 20.37 3.72 -11.61
N LYS A 58 19.25 4.05 -10.99
CA LYS A 58 18.40 3.08 -10.31
C LYS A 58 16.96 3.56 -10.16
N THR A 59 16.08 2.61 -9.97
CA THR A 59 14.69 2.89 -9.60
C THR A 59 14.60 3.20 -8.11
N LEU A 60 14.05 4.37 -7.79
CA LEU A 60 13.87 4.87 -6.43
C LEU A 60 12.42 4.65 -5.99
N GLY A 61 12.26 4.18 -4.76
CA GLY A 61 10.97 3.97 -4.11
C GLY A 61 11.15 3.11 -2.87
N THR A 62 10.45 3.42 -1.80
CA THR A 62 10.64 2.70 -0.52
C THR A 62 10.06 1.28 -0.52
N GLY A 63 9.16 0.98 -1.48
CA GLY A 63 8.52 -0.33 -1.65
C GLY A 63 9.01 -1.15 -2.85
N VAL A 64 9.95 -0.65 -3.66
CA VAL A 64 10.39 -1.30 -4.91
C VAL A 64 10.92 -2.72 -4.73
N ARG A 65 11.36 -3.08 -3.52
CA ARG A 65 11.80 -4.43 -3.19
C ARG A 65 10.73 -5.50 -3.40
N LEU A 66 9.45 -5.13 -3.31
CA LEU A 66 8.36 -6.06 -3.59
C LEU A 66 8.46 -6.63 -5.00
N LYS A 67 8.89 -5.83 -5.97
CA LYS A 67 9.12 -6.26 -7.35
C LYS A 67 10.42 -7.03 -7.51
N TYR A 68 11.56 -6.38 -7.31
CA TYR A 68 12.86 -6.96 -7.68
C TYR A 68 13.37 -8.04 -6.72
N LYS A 69 13.02 -8.00 -5.43
CA LYS A 69 13.48 -8.99 -4.44
C LYS A 69 12.47 -10.10 -4.19
N TYR A 70 11.18 -9.76 -4.11
CA TYR A 70 10.12 -10.70 -3.77
C TYR A 70 9.29 -11.17 -4.96
N GLY A 71 9.52 -10.62 -6.17
CA GLY A 71 8.98 -11.13 -7.41
C GLY A 71 7.49 -10.87 -7.64
N PHE A 72 6.88 -9.89 -6.93
CA PHE A 72 5.49 -9.54 -7.20
C PHE A 72 5.34 -8.90 -8.58
N THR A 73 4.46 -9.45 -9.40
CA THR A 73 4.18 -8.96 -10.77
C THR A 73 2.90 -8.16 -10.86
N ASN A 74 1.95 -8.39 -9.96
CA ASN A 74 0.72 -7.63 -9.89
C ASN A 74 0.94 -6.22 -9.32
N GLU A 75 -0.04 -5.37 -9.53
CA GLU A 75 -0.04 -4.02 -8.97
C GLU A 75 -0.30 -4.06 -7.46
N ILE A 76 0.59 -3.43 -6.70
CA ILE A 76 0.48 -3.24 -5.25
C ILE A 76 0.73 -1.77 -4.97
N GLY A 77 -0.18 -1.13 -4.27
CA GLY A 77 0.07 0.16 -3.66
C GLY A 77 0.59 -0.01 -2.24
N GLY A 78 1.37 0.93 -1.73
CA GLY A 78 1.81 0.81 -0.35
C GLY A 78 2.54 2.03 0.18
N LYS A 79 2.77 2.02 1.50
CA LYS A 79 3.53 3.07 2.17
C LYS A 79 4.29 2.51 3.36
N THR A 80 5.56 2.85 3.45
CA THR A 80 6.39 2.58 4.62
C THR A 80 6.17 3.66 5.69
N GLY A 81 6.26 3.27 6.95
CA GLY A 81 6.37 4.16 8.09
C GLY A 81 7.63 3.84 8.88
N THR A 82 8.26 4.86 9.43
CA THR A 82 9.42 4.71 10.32
C THR A 82 9.30 5.78 11.38
N THR A 83 9.29 5.37 12.64
CA THR A 83 9.27 6.32 13.75
C THR A 83 10.66 6.89 14.00
N GLN A 84 10.69 8.04 14.67
CA GLN A 84 11.94 8.62 15.13
C GLN A 84 12.64 7.66 16.08
N ASN A 85 13.96 7.74 16.09
CA ASN A 85 14.81 6.84 16.86
C ASN A 85 14.77 5.36 16.42
N HIS A 86 14.15 5.05 15.26
CA HIS A 86 14.13 3.71 14.68
C HIS A 86 13.57 2.62 15.62
N SER A 87 12.60 2.97 16.46
CA SER A 87 12.00 2.07 17.46
C SER A 87 10.95 1.16 16.85
N ASP A 88 10.24 1.62 15.82
CA ASP A 88 9.26 0.81 15.13
C ASP A 88 9.11 1.21 13.66
N GLY A 89 8.65 0.26 12.86
CA GLY A 89 8.43 0.41 11.45
C GLY A 89 7.09 -0.15 11.02
N TRP A 90 6.48 0.50 10.05
CA TRP A 90 5.23 0.12 9.43
C TRP A 90 5.39 -0.15 7.96
N PHE A 91 4.59 -1.04 7.44
CA PHE A 91 4.26 -1.12 6.03
C PHE A 91 2.77 -1.39 5.88
N ILE A 92 2.08 -0.54 5.16
CA ILE A 92 0.70 -0.78 4.75
C ILE A 92 0.71 -1.01 3.25
N GLY A 93 0.24 -2.18 2.82
CA GLY A 93 0.09 -2.56 1.43
C GLY A 93 -1.38 -2.71 1.07
N ILE A 94 -1.73 -2.27 -0.12
CA ILE A 94 -3.07 -2.39 -0.69
C ILE A 94 -3.03 -3.13 -2.01
N THR A 95 -3.98 -4.01 -2.21
CA THR A 95 -4.33 -4.63 -3.48
C THR A 95 -5.80 -4.36 -3.76
N PRO A 96 -6.36 -4.69 -4.93
CA PRO A 96 -7.76 -4.41 -5.22
C PRO A 96 -8.77 -4.94 -4.21
N ASN A 97 -8.43 -6.03 -3.53
CA ASN A 97 -9.35 -6.77 -2.66
C ASN A 97 -8.82 -7.03 -1.25
N LEU A 98 -7.62 -6.55 -0.91
CA LEU A 98 -7.02 -6.76 0.40
C LEU A 98 -6.17 -5.56 0.83
N VAL A 99 -6.36 -5.14 2.08
CA VAL A 99 -5.50 -4.17 2.75
C VAL A 99 -4.80 -4.87 3.91
N THR A 100 -3.48 -4.79 3.95
CA THR A 100 -2.65 -5.44 4.97
C THR A 100 -1.73 -4.43 5.60
N GLY A 101 -1.81 -4.29 6.92
CA GLY A 101 -0.91 -3.47 7.71
C GLY A 101 0.03 -4.34 8.53
N ILE A 102 1.32 -4.07 8.47
CA ILE A 102 2.36 -4.71 9.28
C ILE A 102 3.03 -3.67 10.16
N TRP A 103 3.05 -3.94 11.44
CA TRP A 103 3.85 -3.23 12.42
C TRP A 103 4.94 -4.14 12.96
N SER A 104 6.13 -3.60 13.12
CA SER A 104 7.27 -4.27 13.72
C SER A 104 7.97 -3.29 14.66
N GLY A 105 8.13 -3.68 15.89
CA GLY A 105 8.71 -2.81 16.92
C GLY A 105 8.65 -3.46 18.29
N CYS A 106 8.93 -2.65 19.30
CA CYS A 106 8.82 -3.03 20.71
C CYS A 106 7.86 -2.08 21.43
N GLU A 107 7.19 -2.57 22.46
CA GLU A 107 6.31 -1.78 23.31
C GLU A 107 7.05 -0.61 23.96
N ASP A 108 8.29 -0.88 24.43
CA ASP A 108 9.17 0.16 24.94
C ASP A 108 10.02 0.75 23.79
N ARG A 109 9.85 2.05 23.53
CA ARG A 109 10.61 2.81 22.53
C ARG A 109 12.10 2.96 22.87
N ALA A 110 12.54 2.63 24.07
CA ALA A 110 13.95 2.55 24.41
C ALA A 110 14.63 1.37 23.66
N ALA A 111 13.87 0.34 23.29
CA ALA A 111 14.33 -0.73 22.43
C ALA A 111 14.25 -0.26 20.97
N HIS A 112 15.39 0.08 20.40
CA HIS A 112 15.47 0.63 19.03
C HIS A 112 16.72 0.16 18.30
N PHE A 113 16.69 0.24 16.97
CA PHE A 113 17.88 0.03 16.15
C PHE A 113 18.82 1.24 16.20
N ARG A 114 20.12 0.97 16.17
CA ARG A 114 21.12 2.04 16.21
C ARG A 114 21.19 2.85 14.90
N THR A 115 20.73 2.27 13.79
CA THR A 115 20.80 2.91 12.48
C THR A 115 19.49 2.75 11.71
N ILE A 116 19.19 3.71 10.85
CA ILE A 116 18.04 3.66 9.95
C ILE A 116 18.08 2.45 9.01
N GLN A 117 19.28 1.95 8.69
CA GLN A 117 19.47 0.81 7.80
C GLN A 117 18.70 -0.43 8.28
N TYR A 118 18.62 -0.66 9.58
CA TYR A 118 17.89 -1.79 10.16
C TYR A 118 16.49 -1.38 10.64
N GLY A 119 16.33 -0.16 11.14
CA GLY A 119 15.11 0.30 11.80
C GLY A 119 14.10 1.02 10.90
N GLN A 120 14.26 1.00 9.58
CA GLN A 120 13.24 1.57 8.68
C GLN A 120 12.17 0.53 8.30
N GLY A 121 10.94 1.00 8.14
CA GLY A 121 9.79 0.14 7.78
C GLY A 121 10.01 -0.72 6.54
N ALA A 122 10.81 -0.23 5.57
CA ALA A 122 11.23 -0.99 4.39
C ALA A 122 12.09 -2.23 4.73
N ASN A 123 12.75 -2.26 5.88
CA ASN A 123 13.60 -3.36 6.32
C ASN A 123 12.99 -4.21 7.44
N MET A 124 12.06 -3.64 8.23
CA MET A 124 11.40 -4.32 9.34
C MET A 124 10.06 -4.92 8.94
N ALA A 125 9.15 -4.08 8.42
CA ALA A 125 7.75 -4.45 8.19
C ALA A 125 7.47 -4.94 6.77
N LEU A 126 8.07 -4.32 5.74
CA LEU A 126 7.85 -4.70 4.35
C LEU A 126 8.24 -6.17 4.05
N PRO A 127 9.34 -6.74 4.57
CA PRO A 127 9.65 -8.16 4.38
C PRO A 127 8.56 -9.09 4.91
N ILE A 128 7.99 -8.77 6.08
CA ILE A 128 6.90 -9.55 6.68
C ILE A 128 5.65 -9.49 5.79
N PHE A 129 5.32 -8.30 5.27
CA PHE A 129 4.24 -8.15 4.30
C PHE A 129 4.47 -9.00 3.06
N ALA A 130 5.69 -9.01 2.53
CA ALA A 130 6.03 -9.77 1.33
C ALA A 130 5.83 -11.28 1.55
N GLU A 131 6.38 -11.82 2.62
CA GLU A 131 6.23 -13.24 2.98
C GLU A 131 4.75 -13.62 3.23
N TYR A 132 4.02 -12.76 3.92
CA TYR A 132 2.59 -12.95 4.14
C TYR A 132 1.82 -13.01 2.81
N MET A 133 2.03 -12.03 1.92
CA MET A 133 1.32 -11.98 0.64
C MET A 133 1.71 -13.14 -0.30
N GLN A 134 2.97 -13.59 -0.28
CA GLN A 134 3.38 -14.78 -1.04
C GLN A 134 2.61 -16.02 -0.57
N ARG A 135 2.42 -16.19 0.75
CA ARG A 135 1.61 -17.29 1.29
C ARG A 135 0.14 -17.16 0.92
N VAL A 136 -0.42 -15.95 1.00
CA VAL A 136 -1.81 -15.68 0.59
C VAL A 136 -2.03 -16.07 -0.87
N TYR A 137 -1.10 -15.69 -1.75
CA TYR A 137 -1.19 -15.98 -3.20
C TYR A 137 -0.82 -17.42 -3.56
N SER A 138 -0.06 -18.13 -2.71
CA SER A 138 0.23 -19.55 -2.93
C SER A 138 -0.94 -20.46 -2.61
N ASP A 139 -1.89 -20.01 -1.79
CA ASP A 139 -3.07 -20.75 -1.35
C ASP A 139 -4.38 -20.05 -1.69
N THR A 140 -4.52 -19.66 -2.95
CA THR A 140 -5.69 -18.94 -3.45
C THR A 140 -7.01 -19.69 -3.26
N ALA A 141 -6.96 -21.03 -3.24
CA ALA A 141 -8.14 -21.88 -3.05
C ALA A 141 -8.77 -21.66 -1.65
N ASN A 142 -7.95 -21.52 -0.61
CA ASN A 142 -8.45 -21.32 0.75
C ASN A 142 -8.58 -19.83 1.11
N THR A 143 -7.69 -19.00 0.61
CA THR A 143 -7.70 -17.56 0.93
C THR A 143 -8.71 -16.77 0.11
N GLY A 144 -9.01 -17.20 -1.11
CA GLY A 144 -9.86 -16.47 -2.04
C GLY A 144 -9.22 -15.21 -2.65
N PHE A 145 -7.95 -14.94 -2.36
CA PHE A 145 -7.24 -13.77 -2.87
C PHE A 145 -6.29 -14.14 -4.01
N TYR A 146 -6.36 -13.37 -5.09
CA TYR A 146 -5.57 -13.58 -6.30
C TYR A 146 -4.69 -12.35 -6.60
N PRO A 147 -3.55 -12.52 -7.27
CA PRO A 147 -2.68 -11.42 -7.70
C PRO A 147 -3.28 -10.69 -8.91
N ILE A 148 -4.28 -9.85 -8.68
CA ILE A 148 -4.98 -9.03 -9.68
C ILE A 148 -4.49 -7.58 -9.66
N ASN A 149 -4.71 -6.87 -10.77
CA ASN A 149 -4.39 -5.46 -10.92
C ASN A 149 -5.58 -4.56 -10.58
N PHE A 150 -5.31 -3.29 -10.27
CA PHE A 150 -6.36 -2.31 -10.03
C PHE A 150 -7.08 -1.94 -11.32
N ASP A 151 -8.40 -1.92 -11.26
CA ASP A 151 -9.25 -1.37 -12.31
C ASP A 151 -9.44 0.13 -12.07
N ILE A 152 -8.45 0.91 -12.52
CA ILE A 152 -8.46 2.36 -12.40
C ILE A 152 -8.55 2.97 -13.80
N PRO A 153 -9.54 3.82 -14.09
CA PRO A 153 -9.64 4.52 -15.37
C PRO A 153 -8.36 5.29 -15.69
N LYS A 154 -7.96 5.28 -16.97
CA LYS A 154 -6.78 6.04 -17.44
C LYS A 154 -6.97 7.55 -17.43
N LEU A 155 -8.18 8.02 -17.28
CA LEU A 155 -8.57 9.42 -17.31
C LEU A 155 -8.25 10.11 -15.98
N VAL A 156 -7.02 10.57 -15.86
CA VAL A 156 -6.68 11.56 -14.86
C VAL A 156 -5.87 12.63 -15.55
N ASP A 157 -6.43 13.83 -15.66
CA ASP A 157 -5.75 15.03 -16.19
C ASP A 157 -4.57 15.49 -15.33
N VAL A 158 -4.32 14.76 -14.23
CA VAL A 158 -3.23 15.04 -13.31
C VAL A 158 -1.97 14.31 -13.77
N LYS A 159 -0.94 15.06 -14.12
CA LYS A 159 0.39 14.51 -14.40
C LYS A 159 0.99 13.99 -13.09
N LEU A 160 0.93 12.68 -12.88
CA LEU A 160 1.51 12.01 -11.71
C LEU A 160 3.02 11.75 -11.89
N ASN A 161 3.51 11.80 -13.11
CA ASN A 161 4.95 11.72 -13.39
C ASN A 161 5.54 13.12 -13.42
N CYS A 162 6.58 13.35 -12.63
CA CYS A 162 7.44 14.52 -12.78
C CYS A 162 8.20 14.35 -14.10
N ASP A 163 7.64 14.87 -15.20
CA ASP A 163 8.40 15.03 -16.44
C ASP A 163 9.61 15.92 -16.13
N ASN A 164 10.71 15.68 -16.84
CA ASN A 164 12.02 16.36 -16.70
C ASN A 164 11.99 17.90 -16.84
N ASN A 165 10.84 18.55 -16.77
CA ASN A 165 10.66 20.01 -16.84
C ASN A 165 11.38 20.79 -15.73
N TYR A 166 11.86 20.12 -14.67
CA TYR A 166 12.74 20.78 -13.68
C TYR A 166 14.17 20.99 -14.19
N LEU A 167 14.63 20.19 -15.13
CA LEU A 167 15.98 20.32 -15.70
C LEU A 167 16.05 21.40 -16.78
N GLU A 168 14.95 21.69 -17.49
CA GLU A 168 14.92 22.75 -18.50
C GLU A 168 14.81 24.15 -17.90
N LYS A 169 14.20 24.32 -16.73
CA LYS A 169 14.11 25.62 -16.06
C LYS A 169 15.41 26.05 -15.38
N SER A 170 16.24 25.13 -14.95
CA SER A 170 17.54 25.48 -14.34
C SER A 170 18.60 25.90 -15.35
N ASN A 171 18.44 25.58 -16.63
CA ASN A 171 19.38 25.98 -17.67
C ASN A 171 19.04 27.34 -18.31
N ASN A 172 17.87 27.91 -18.03
CA ASN A 172 17.44 29.19 -18.58
C ASN A 172 17.50 30.35 -17.58
N GLU A 173 17.97 30.13 -16.36
CA GLU A 173 18.15 31.21 -15.36
C GLU A 173 19.60 31.65 -15.17
N PHE A 174 20.52 31.17 -16.02
CA PHE A 174 21.96 31.57 -15.99
C PHE A 174 22.50 32.04 -17.35
N ASP A 175 21.65 32.68 -18.17
CA ASP A 175 22.13 33.49 -19.32
C ASP A 175 21.79 34.97 -19.13
#